data_28a51f3b5dc9d88dc4132f59dc497957
#
_entry.id   28a51f3b5dc9d88dc4132f59dc497957
#
_cell.length_a   1.000
_cell.length_b   1.000
_cell.length_c   1.000
_cell.angle_alpha   90.00
_cell.angle_beta   90.00
_cell.angle_gamma   90.00
#
_symmetry.space_group_name_H-M   'P 1'
#
loop_
_entity.id
_entity.type
_entity.pdbx_description
1 polymer ?
#
loop_
_entity_poly.entity_id
_entity_poly.type
_entity_poly.pdbx_seq_one_letter_code
_entity_poly.pdbx_strand_id
1 'polypeptide(L)'
;MSAILSSLKLVNAKRMNSIDPVVFRRTKLNEKLKVQIAMAQALNKGEKFTVKRMRNVRDDVTGLTSVVEVSKRVKTWWFTNNDTKRVAVQIFYGNKVIDLAKGKNAVEVANGDELIAVLSKLQEAVLDGSLDAQIEQAADSVKARFAK
;
A
#
# COMPACT_ATOMS: atom_id res chain seq x y z
N MET A 1 35.51 -34.62 15.09
CA MET A 1 35.09 -33.34 14.50
C MET A 1 36.23 -32.66 13.78
N SER A 2 35.99 -32.13 12.62
CA SER A 2 36.98 -31.40 11.85
C SER A 2 37.37 -30.10 12.59
N ALA A 3 38.67 -29.76 12.59
CA ALA A 3 39.15 -28.49 13.15
C ALA A 3 38.53 -27.28 12.44
N ILE A 4 38.14 -27.44 11.16
CA ILE A 4 37.48 -26.39 10.39
C ILE A 4 36.10 -26.07 10.97
N LEU A 5 35.34 -27.10 11.31
CA LEU A 5 34.00 -26.92 11.90
C LEU A 5 34.05 -26.30 13.29
N SER A 6 35.12 -26.62 14.07
CA SER A 6 35.28 -26.04 15.41
C SER A 6 35.58 -24.53 15.37
N SER A 7 36.09 -24.01 14.25
CA SER A 7 36.35 -22.58 14.09
C SER A 7 35.08 -21.79 13.72
N LEU A 8 33.99 -22.49 13.40
CA LEU A 8 32.71 -21.85 13.00
C LEU A 8 31.71 -21.88 14.17
N LYS A 9 30.93 -20.84 14.27
CA LYS A 9 29.85 -20.81 15.24
C LYS A 9 28.66 -21.57 14.64
N LEU A 10 28.52 -22.83 15.06
CA LEU A 10 27.44 -23.68 14.54
C LEU A 10 26.14 -23.40 15.31
N VAL A 11 25.09 -23.19 14.57
CA VAL A 11 23.74 -22.90 15.12
C VAL A 11 22.70 -23.74 14.41
N ASN A 12 21.60 -23.96 15.07
CA ASN A 12 20.44 -24.59 14.46
C ASN A 12 19.53 -23.47 13.95
N ALA A 13 19.32 -23.39 12.64
CA ALA A 13 18.50 -22.34 12.04
C ALA A 13 17.55 -22.92 11.01
N LYS A 14 16.36 -22.37 10.95
CA LYS A 14 15.32 -22.73 9.97
C LYS A 14 14.92 -21.49 9.20
N ARG A 15 14.90 -21.59 7.88
CA ARG A 15 14.40 -20.48 7.04
C ARG A 15 12.89 -20.33 7.21
N MET A 16 12.44 -19.13 7.49
CA MET A 16 11.01 -18.85 7.53
C MET A 16 10.46 -18.82 6.12
N ASN A 17 9.40 -19.59 5.89
CA ASN A 17 8.74 -19.68 4.59
C ASN A 17 7.62 -18.68 4.42
N SER A 18 7.25 -17.96 5.48
CA SER A 18 6.19 -16.97 5.46
C SER A 18 6.62 -15.70 6.18
N ILE A 19 6.13 -14.58 5.69
CA ILE A 19 6.34 -13.28 6.34
C ILE A 19 5.30 -13.14 7.45
N ASP A 20 5.69 -12.47 8.55
CA ASP A 20 4.76 -12.11 9.62
C ASP A 20 3.55 -11.36 9.02
N PRO A 21 2.31 -11.81 9.28
CA PRO A 21 1.12 -11.15 8.71
C PRO A 21 1.04 -9.65 9.02
N VAL A 22 1.47 -9.22 10.20
CA VAL A 22 1.47 -7.81 10.58
C VAL A 22 2.44 -7.02 9.70
N VAL A 23 3.66 -7.52 9.54
CA VAL A 23 4.68 -6.89 8.69
C VAL A 23 4.23 -6.85 7.24
N PHE A 24 3.64 -7.94 6.76
CA PHE A 24 3.11 -8.03 5.39
C PHE A 24 2.03 -6.96 5.13
N ARG A 25 1.09 -6.82 6.06
CA ARG A 25 0.02 -5.83 5.94
C ARG A 25 0.56 -4.40 5.94
N ARG A 26 1.51 -4.11 6.84
CA ARG A 26 2.16 -2.80 6.88
C ARG A 26 2.87 -2.49 5.56
N THR A 27 3.64 -3.44 5.06
CA THR A 27 4.39 -3.28 3.80
C THR A 27 3.45 -3.05 2.63
N LYS A 28 2.38 -3.82 2.54
CA LYS A 28 1.39 -3.71 1.47
C LYS A 28 0.73 -2.33 1.47
N LEU A 29 0.31 -1.85 2.64
CA LEU A 29 -0.31 -0.54 2.77
C LEU A 29 0.70 0.58 2.51
N ASN A 30 1.93 0.43 3.00
CA ASN A 30 3.01 1.39 2.78
C ASN A 30 3.31 1.58 1.29
N GLU A 31 3.34 0.49 0.52
CA GLU A 31 3.55 0.57 -0.93
C GLU A 31 2.42 1.34 -1.62
N LYS A 32 1.18 1.14 -1.18
CA LYS A 32 0.03 1.89 -1.70
C LYS A 32 0.13 3.38 -1.33
N LEU A 33 0.54 3.69 -0.10
CA LEU A 33 0.74 5.07 0.34
C LEU A 33 1.85 5.77 -0.43
N LYS A 34 2.94 5.07 -0.75
CA LYS A 34 4.02 5.62 -1.59
C LYS A 34 3.50 6.07 -2.94
N VAL A 35 2.64 5.28 -3.57
CA VAL A 35 2.02 5.61 -4.85
C VAL A 35 1.15 6.86 -4.70
N GLN A 36 0.34 6.93 -3.65
CA GLN A 36 -0.53 8.09 -3.41
C GLN A 36 0.29 9.36 -3.17
N ILE A 37 1.38 9.26 -2.42
CA ILE A 37 2.29 10.40 -2.18
C ILE A 37 2.89 10.87 -3.51
N ALA A 38 3.36 9.95 -4.35
CA ALA A 38 3.94 10.28 -5.65
C ALA A 38 2.90 10.96 -6.56
N MET A 39 1.65 10.48 -6.56
CA MET A 39 0.55 11.09 -7.30
C MET A 39 0.25 12.50 -6.80
N ALA A 40 0.24 12.71 -5.48
CA ALA A 40 -0.01 14.03 -4.90
C ALA A 40 1.12 15.01 -5.25
N GLN A 41 2.37 14.56 -5.22
CA GLN A 41 3.52 15.36 -5.61
C GLN A 41 3.46 15.75 -7.09
N ALA A 42 3.11 14.81 -7.95
CA ALA A 42 2.97 15.06 -9.39
C ALA A 42 1.85 16.05 -9.67
N LEU A 43 0.71 15.91 -8.99
CA LEU A 43 -0.42 16.83 -9.12
C LEU A 43 0.00 18.26 -8.70
N ASN A 44 0.73 18.36 -7.60
CA ASN A 44 1.20 19.66 -7.08
C ASN A 44 2.16 20.36 -8.06
N LYS A 45 2.94 19.59 -8.83
CA LYS A 45 3.85 20.10 -9.85
C LYS A 45 3.18 20.28 -11.22
N GLY A 46 1.92 19.86 -11.37
CA GLY A 46 1.21 19.87 -12.65
C GLY A 46 1.67 18.81 -13.64
N GLU A 47 2.35 17.77 -13.16
CA GLU A 47 2.85 16.66 -13.98
C GLU A 47 1.83 15.52 -14.02
N LYS A 48 1.87 14.74 -15.10
CA LYS A 48 1.08 13.51 -15.19
C LYS A 48 1.81 12.40 -14.46
N PHE A 49 1.08 11.62 -13.67
CA PHE A 49 1.60 10.45 -12.99
C PHE A 49 0.88 9.21 -13.48
N THR A 50 1.67 8.22 -13.91
CA THR A 50 1.15 6.92 -14.31
C THR A 50 1.97 5.83 -13.66
N VAL A 51 1.31 4.79 -13.17
CA VAL A 51 1.98 3.59 -12.67
C VAL A 51 2.13 2.63 -13.85
N LYS A 52 3.35 2.20 -14.10
CA LYS A 52 3.62 1.23 -15.16
C LYS A 52 3.57 -0.18 -14.58
N ARG A 53 2.96 -1.06 -15.31
CA ARG A 53 2.76 -2.45 -14.91
C ARG A 53 3.14 -3.35 -16.08
N MET A 54 3.83 -4.43 -15.78
CA MET A 54 4.15 -5.45 -16.78
C MET A 54 2.95 -6.38 -16.96
N ARG A 55 2.59 -6.62 -18.19
CA ARG A 55 1.46 -7.47 -18.54
C ARG A 55 1.87 -8.46 -19.62
N ASN A 56 1.45 -9.70 -19.47
CA ASN A 56 1.63 -10.72 -20.50
C ASN A 56 0.56 -10.53 -21.58
N VAL A 57 1.01 -10.35 -22.81
CA VAL A 57 0.13 -10.20 -23.98
C VAL A 57 0.44 -11.32 -24.96
N ARG A 58 -0.61 -12.03 -25.38
CA ARG A 58 -0.49 -13.09 -26.38
C ARG A 58 -0.76 -12.50 -27.75
N ASP A 59 0.15 -12.77 -28.68
CA ASP A 59 -0.03 -12.39 -30.07
C ASP A 59 -0.95 -13.42 -30.74
N ASP A 60 -2.08 -12.97 -31.27
CA ASP A 60 -3.08 -13.85 -31.90
C ASP A 60 -2.57 -14.46 -33.21
N VAL A 61 -1.63 -13.81 -33.88
CA VAL A 61 -1.08 -14.29 -35.16
C VAL A 61 -0.01 -15.35 -34.94
N THR A 62 0.95 -15.09 -34.02
CA THR A 62 2.08 -15.99 -33.77
C THR A 62 1.81 -16.99 -32.64
N GLY A 63 0.85 -16.70 -31.77
CA GLY A 63 0.58 -17.48 -30.57
C GLY A 63 1.62 -17.29 -29.47
N LEU A 64 2.62 -16.42 -29.68
CA LEU A 64 3.66 -16.17 -28.70
C LEU A 64 3.17 -15.19 -27.63
N THR A 65 3.61 -15.43 -26.39
CA THR A 65 3.34 -14.53 -25.27
C THR A 65 4.55 -13.63 -25.05
N SER A 66 4.32 -12.33 -24.99
CA SER A 66 5.35 -11.35 -24.67
C SER A 66 4.94 -10.52 -23.46
N VAL A 67 5.95 -9.99 -22.75
CA VAL A 67 5.72 -9.11 -21.63
C VAL A 67 5.82 -7.66 -22.15
N VAL A 68 4.74 -6.90 -21.98
CA VAL A 68 4.70 -5.50 -22.40
C VAL A 68 4.43 -4.60 -21.21
N GLU A 69 4.97 -3.39 -21.26
CA GLU A 69 4.74 -2.38 -20.25
C GLU A 69 3.45 -1.63 -20.58
N VAL A 70 2.50 -1.62 -19.63
CA VAL A 70 1.24 -0.91 -19.80
C VAL A 70 1.06 0.09 -18.66
N SER A 71 0.40 1.20 -18.95
CA SER A 71 0.05 2.19 -17.92
C SER A 71 -1.15 1.71 -17.12
N LYS A 72 -1.03 1.76 -15.80
CA LYS A 72 -2.11 1.41 -14.89
C LYS A 72 -2.70 2.70 -14.33
N ARG A 73 -4.03 2.83 -14.44
CA ARG A 73 -4.74 3.94 -13.83
C ARG A 73 -4.92 3.62 -12.34
N VAL A 74 -4.47 4.52 -11.47
CA VAL A 74 -4.61 4.38 -10.02
C VAL A 74 -5.61 5.42 -9.54
N LYS A 75 -6.58 4.97 -8.73
CA LYS A 75 -7.59 5.83 -8.14
C LYS A 75 -6.97 6.62 -6.99
N THR A 76 -7.24 7.92 -6.92
CA THR A 76 -6.79 8.76 -5.81
C THR A 76 -7.55 8.41 -4.53
N TRP A 77 -6.84 8.49 -3.40
CA TRP A 77 -7.44 8.28 -2.07
C TRP A 77 -7.98 9.56 -1.47
N TRP A 78 -7.86 10.65 -2.16
CA TRP A 78 -8.43 11.94 -1.74
C TRP A 78 -9.52 12.36 -2.70
N PHE A 79 -10.47 13.11 -2.16
CA PHE A 79 -11.60 13.61 -2.93
C PHE A 79 -12.10 14.89 -2.29
N THR A 80 -12.86 15.68 -3.06
CA THR A 80 -13.48 16.90 -2.54
C THR A 80 -14.79 16.52 -1.82
N ASN A 81 -14.87 16.91 -0.53
CA ASN A 81 -16.09 16.72 0.24
C ASN A 81 -17.11 17.77 -0.18
N ASN A 82 -18.27 17.32 -0.65
CA ASN A 82 -19.33 18.22 -1.16
C ASN A 82 -19.91 19.10 -0.07
N ASP A 83 -19.94 18.63 1.18
CA ASP A 83 -20.51 19.37 2.30
C ASP A 83 -19.64 20.52 2.75
N THR A 84 -18.33 20.30 2.88
CA THR A 84 -17.36 21.31 3.37
C THR A 84 -16.57 21.95 2.24
N LYS A 85 -16.60 21.39 1.04
CA LYS A 85 -15.83 21.78 -0.14
C LYS A 85 -14.33 21.74 0.07
N ARG A 86 -13.87 20.96 1.05
CA ARG A 86 -12.46 20.70 1.34
C ARG A 86 -12.09 19.31 0.89
N VAL A 87 -10.79 19.09 0.69
CA VAL A 87 -10.28 17.77 0.30
C VAL A 87 -10.20 16.89 1.52
N ALA A 88 -10.72 15.67 1.40
CA ALA A 88 -10.64 14.65 2.43
C ALA A 88 -9.80 13.47 1.92
N VAL A 89 -8.95 12.91 2.79
CA VAL A 89 -8.07 11.78 2.49
C VAL A 89 -8.57 10.57 3.27
N GLN A 90 -8.73 9.46 2.58
CA GLN A 90 -9.06 8.17 3.20
C GLN A 90 -7.95 7.18 2.92
N ILE A 91 -7.74 6.21 3.83
CA ILE A 91 -6.81 5.11 3.62
C ILE A 91 -7.62 3.85 3.35
N PHE A 92 -7.18 3.07 2.36
CA PHE A 92 -7.83 1.82 2.00
C PHE A 92 -6.88 0.64 2.22
N TYR A 93 -7.42 -0.45 2.74
CA TYR A 93 -6.79 -1.75 2.71
C TYR A 93 -7.61 -2.64 1.78
N GLY A 94 -7.06 -2.93 0.60
CA GLY A 94 -7.86 -3.49 -0.48
C GLY A 94 -8.95 -2.50 -0.90
N ASN A 95 -10.20 -2.90 -0.80
CA ASN A 95 -11.37 -2.06 -1.10
C ASN A 95 -12.03 -1.48 0.15
N LYS A 96 -11.48 -1.78 1.32
CA LYS A 96 -12.08 -1.37 2.59
C LYS A 96 -11.43 -0.10 3.11
N VAL A 97 -12.23 0.90 3.48
CA VAL A 97 -11.77 2.13 4.13
C VAL A 97 -11.35 1.78 5.56
N ILE A 98 -10.19 2.28 5.98
CA ILE A 98 -9.67 2.09 7.33
C ILE A 98 -10.16 3.25 8.20
N ASP A 99 -10.73 2.93 9.36
CA ASP A 99 -11.09 3.94 10.36
C ASP A 99 -9.82 4.42 11.07
N LEU A 100 -9.53 5.71 10.97
CA LEU A 100 -8.35 6.32 11.60
C LEU A 100 -8.58 6.54 13.10
N ALA A 101 -9.82 6.82 13.47
CA ALA A 101 -10.28 6.93 14.85
C ALA A 101 -11.73 6.48 14.90
N LYS A 102 -12.25 6.27 16.09
CA LYS A 102 -13.63 5.83 16.28
C LYS A 102 -14.61 6.84 15.62
N GLY A 103 -15.35 6.35 14.62
CA GLY A 103 -16.30 7.16 13.88
C GLY A 103 -15.69 8.13 12.89
N LYS A 104 -14.36 8.05 12.66
CA LYS A 104 -13.67 8.96 11.73
C LYS A 104 -12.81 8.17 10.76
N ASN A 105 -13.12 8.26 9.49
CA ASN A 105 -12.46 7.50 8.43
C ASN A 105 -11.71 8.37 7.42
N ALA A 106 -11.60 9.68 7.67
CA ALA A 106 -10.97 10.60 6.74
C ALA A 106 -10.23 11.71 7.46
N VAL A 107 -9.23 12.29 6.79
CA VAL A 107 -8.51 13.47 7.24
C VAL A 107 -8.79 14.61 6.26
N GLU A 108 -9.20 15.75 6.78
CA GLU A 108 -9.47 16.94 5.98
C GLU A 108 -8.19 17.73 5.78
N VAL A 109 -7.94 18.17 4.54
CA VAL A 109 -6.75 18.96 4.18
C VAL A 109 -7.18 20.21 3.42
N ALA A 110 -6.41 21.29 3.58
CA ALA A 110 -6.74 22.57 2.98
C ALA A 110 -6.12 22.78 1.59
N ASN A 111 -4.95 22.19 1.33
CA ASN A 111 -4.21 22.38 0.07
C ASN A 111 -3.35 21.16 -0.26
N GLY A 112 -2.66 21.21 -1.43
CA GLY A 112 -1.86 20.09 -1.90
C GLY A 112 -0.62 19.80 -1.05
N ASP A 113 -0.02 20.83 -0.46
CA ASP A 113 1.14 20.66 0.42
C ASP A 113 0.72 19.95 1.71
N GLU A 114 -0.42 20.32 2.28
CA GLU A 114 -0.98 19.66 3.45
C GLU A 114 -1.37 18.22 3.14
N LEU A 115 -1.88 17.95 1.94
CA LEU A 115 -2.20 16.60 1.47
C LEU A 115 -0.96 15.71 1.51
N ILE A 116 0.16 16.17 0.98
CA ILE A 116 1.42 15.43 0.99
C ILE A 116 1.91 15.20 2.42
N ALA A 117 1.84 16.22 3.27
CA ALA A 117 2.23 16.12 4.67
C ALA A 117 1.38 15.10 5.43
N VAL A 118 0.07 15.09 5.22
CA VAL A 118 -0.86 14.15 5.85
C VAL A 118 -0.58 12.72 5.38
N LEU A 119 -0.38 12.52 4.08
CA LEU A 119 -0.06 11.20 3.54
C LEU A 119 1.25 10.66 4.13
N SER A 120 2.25 11.52 4.29
CA SER A 120 3.53 11.14 4.91
C SER A 120 3.37 10.75 6.37
N LYS A 121 2.56 11.50 7.12
CA LYS A 121 2.24 11.18 8.53
C LYS A 121 1.48 9.87 8.65
N LEU A 122 0.55 9.60 7.75
CA LEU A 122 -0.19 8.35 7.72
C LEU A 122 0.75 7.17 7.41
N GLN A 123 1.72 7.37 6.53
CA GLN A 123 2.74 6.38 6.24
C GLN A 123 3.57 6.05 7.49
N GLU A 124 4.00 7.06 8.23
CA GLU A 124 4.70 6.86 9.50
C GLU A 124 3.85 6.10 10.51
N ALA A 125 2.56 6.44 10.62
CA ALA A 125 1.64 5.75 11.53
C ALA A 125 1.46 4.28 11.18
N VAL A 126 1.44 3.95 9.89
CA VAL A 126 1.38 2.56 9.44
C VAL A 126 2.65 1.81 9.84
N LEU A 127 3.81 2.42 9.61
CA LEU A 127 5.10 1.78 9.87
C LEU A 127 5.41 1.63 11.36
N ASP A 128 4.93 2.55 12.21
CA ASP A 128 5.16 2.46 13.67
C ASP A 128 4.16 1.55 14.39
N GLY A 129 3.15 1.08 13.69
CA GLY A 129 2.17 0.15 14.25
C GLY A 129 0.93 0.80 14.84
N SER A 130 0.80 2.12 14.77
CA SER A 130 -0.35 2.84 15.35
C SER A 130 -1.69 2.43 14.74
N LEU A 131 -1.68 1.96 13.49
CA LEU A 131 -2.88 1.57 12.75
C LEU A 131 -3.06 0.05 12.62
N ASP A 132 -2.23 -0.75 13.29
CA ASP A 132 -2.26 -2.22 13.14
C ASP A 132 -3.64 -2.82 13.44
N ALA A 133 -4.31 -2.37 14.50
CA ALA A 133 -5.63 -2.88 14.87
C ALA A 133 -6.67 -2.58 13.77
N GLN A 134 -6.64 -1.38 13.23
CA GLN A 134 -7.54 -0.95 12.16
C GLN A 134 -7.26 -1.71 10.86
N ILE A 135 -5.99 -1.93 10.55
CA ILE A 135 -5.58 -2.71 9.38
C ILE A 135 -6.06 -4.17 9.52
N GLU A 136 -5.92 -4.74 10.70
CA GLU A 136 -6.37 -6.10 10.99
C GLU A 136 -7.88 -6.24 10.81
N GLN A 137 -8.65 -5.29 11.33
CA GLN A 137 -10.10 -5.26 11.14
C GLN A 137 -10.48 -5.19 9.67
N ALA A 138 -9.80 -4.35 8.89
CA ALA A 138 -10.05 -4.22 7.47
C ALA A 138 -9.71 -5.52 6.73
N ALA A 139 -8.58 -6.15 7.07
CA ALA A 139 -8.17 -7.42 6.48
C ALA A 139 -9.17 -8.54 6.77
N ASP A 140 -9.67 -8.61 8.01
CA ASP A 140 -10.67 -9.60 8.42
C ASP A 140 -11.99 -9.39 7.69
N SER A 141 -12.40 -8.15 7.50
CA SER A 141 -13.61 -7.80 6.73
C SER A 141 -13.51 -8.25 5.27
N VAL A 142 -12.33 -8.08 4.66
CA VAL A 142 -12.09 -8.52 3.29
C VAL A 142 -12.14 -10.05 3.20
N LYS A 143 -11.49 -10.75 4.13
CA LYS A 143 -11.54 -12.22 4.20
C LYS A 143 -12.96 -12.75 4.36
N ALA A 144 -13.74 -12.13 5.24
CA ALA A 144 -15.14 -12.53 5.49
C ALA A 144 -15.98 -12.41 4.21
N ARG A 145 -15.71 -11.40 3.39
CA ARG A 145 -16.40 -11.20 2.10
C ARG A 145 -16.12 -12.35 1.13
N PHE A 146 -14.89 -12.85 1.08
CA PHE A 146 -14.49 -13.94 0.19
C PHE A 146 -14.79 -15.34 0.75
N ALA A 147 -15.06 -15.45 2.04
CA ALA A 147 -15.33 -16.74 2.69
C ALA A 147 -16.77 -17.24 2.51
N LYS A 148 -17.65 -16.46 1.88
CA LYS A 148 -19.05 -16.85 1.62
C LYS A 148 -19.18 -17.64 0.34
#